data_5c89d64f7b1eb51c6f4826c8dbd88c73
#
_entry.id   5c89d64f7b1eb51c6f4826c8dbd88c73
#
_cell.length_a   1.000
_cell.length_b   1.000
_cell.length_c   1.000
_cell.angle_alpha   90.00
_cell.angle_beta   90.00
_cell.angle_gamma   90.00
#
_symmetry.space_group_name_H-M   'P 1'
#
loop_
_entity.id
_entity.type
_entity.pdbx_description
1 polymer ?
#
loop_
_entity_poly.entity_id
_entity_poly.type
_entity_poly.pdbx_seq_one_letter_code
_entity_poly.pdbx_strand_id
1 'polypeptide(L)'
;NPLKGLKILHINSTKEGGGVAEILNRLIPLKRELGIHAEWEIVTGEPDFYKCTKKMHNSLQGDRDDISASLLNTYENTNLNNFERLQNKLEEAEIVFIHDPQPAPLLHFCKKRKGKWFWRCHIDVSHPYRPIWKYLREFIKDYDASIWSLSTFVQPLSHPMYLIPPSIDPLSEKNIELSEIEINNYLKSWGIKEDIPLITQVS
;
A
#
# COMPACT_ATOMS: atom_id res chain seq x y z
N ASN A 1 24.74 -11.11 0.23
CA ASN A 1 23.53 -10.34 0.00
C ASN A 1 23.91 -8.91 -0.42
N PRO A 2 23.69 -8.51 -1.68
CA PRO A 2 24.06 -7.18 -2.19
C PRO A 2 23.24 -6.04 -1.56
N LEU A 3 22.16 -6.37 -0.89
CA LEU A 3 21.28 -5.38 -0.21
C LEU A 3 21.61 -5.18 1.28
N LYS A 4 22.62 -5.91 1.81
CA LYS A 4 23.01 -5.80 3.21
C LYS A 4 23.51 -4.39 3.51
N GLY A 5 23.00 -3.79 4.57
CA GLY A 5 23.32 -2.43 5.02
C GLY A 5 22.54 -1.30 4.35
N LEU A 6 21.77 -1.60 3.27
CA LEU A 6 20.96 -0.55 2.63
C LEU A 6 19.87 0.00 3.56
N LYS A 7 19.69 1.31 3.54
CA LYS A 7 18.60 2.01 4.23
C LYS A 7 17.35 2.00 3.35
N ILE A 8 16.37 1.20 3.72
CA ILE A 8 15.09 1.07 3.00
C ILE A 8 13.97 1.62 3.86
N LEU A 9 13.17 2.53 3.32
CA LEU A 9 12.01 3.10 3.97
C LEU A 9 10.72 2.70 3.25
N HIS A 10 9.76 2.16 3.99
CA HIS A 10 8.40 1.90 3.52
C HIS A 10 7.44 2.91 4.12
N ILE A 11 6.51 3.45 3.32
CA ILE A 11 5.49 4.38 3.78
C ILE A 11 4.12 3.97 3.24
N ASN A 12 3.15 3.84 4.15
CA ASN A 12 1.73 3.67 3.84
C ASN A 12 0.85 4.51 4.76
N SER A 13 -0.45 4.24 4.85
CA SER A 13 -1.41 5.04 5.63
C SER A 13 -1.77 4.47 7.00
N THR A 14 -1.39 3.23 7.32
CA THR A 14 -1.74 2.59 8.60
C THR A 14 -0.77 1.47 8.96
N LYS A 15 -0.56 1.23 10.25
CA LYS A 15 0.16 0.04 10.76
C LYS A 15 -0.77 -1.11 11.13
N GLU A 16 -2.06 -0.86 11.18
CA GLU A 16 -3.07 -1.83 11.59
C GLU A 16 -4.21 -1.87 10.56
N GLY A 17 -4.74 -3.06 10.35
CA GLY A 17 -5.80 -3.28 9.37
C GLY A 17 -5.35 -3.19 7.91
N GLY A 18 -5.98 -3.96 7.07
CA GLY A 18 -5.73 -4.00 5.62
C GLY A 18 -4.48 -4.77 5.19
N GLY A 19 -4.49 -5.21 3.94
CA GLY A 19 -3.49 -6.13 3.39
C GLY A 19 -2.07 -5.55 3.33
N VAL A 20 -1.92 -4.25 3.10
CA VAL A 20 -0.57 -3.62 3.05
C VAL A 20 0.11 -3.65 4.41
N ALA A 21 -0.62 -3.32 5.48
CA ALA A 21 -0.08 -3.38 6.84
C ALA A 21 0.28 -4.82 7.22
N GLU A 22 -0.53 -5.80 6.84
CA GLU A 22 -0.26 -7.22 7.06
C GLU A 22 1.04 -7.66 6.36
N ILE A 23 1.22 -7.30 5.10
CA ILE A 23 2.45 -7.60 4.36
C ILE A 23 3.66 -6.96 5.05
N LEU A 24 3.58 -5.67 5.42
CA LEU A 24 4.70 -4.95 6.00
C LEU A 24 5.05 -5.44 7.40
N ASN A 25 4.08 -5.87 8.20
CA ASN A 25 4.31 -6.49 9.52
C ASN A 25 5.22 -7.73 9.45
N ARG A 26 5.20 -8.46 8.33
CA ARG A 26 6.07 -9.63 8.10
C ARG A 26 7.33 -9.27 7.32
N LEU A 27 7.20 -8.43 6.31
CA LEU A 27 8.30 -8.08 5.42
C LEU A 27 9.40 -7.24 6.11
N ILE A 28 9.04 -6.33 7.00
CA ILE A 28 10.02 -5.46 7.67
C ILE A 28 10.95 -6.26 8.60
N PRO A 29 10.46 -7.11 9.51
CA PRO A 29 11.33 -7.98 10.30
C PRO A 29 12.23 -8.88 9.43
N LEU A 30 11.66 -9.52 8.41
CA LEU A 30 12.43 -10.37 7.50
C LEU A 30 13.58 -9.61 6.82
N LYS A 31 13.33 -8.39 6.34
CA LYS A 31 14.39 -7.55 5.77
C LYS A 31 15.50 -7.25 6.77
N ARG A 32 15.15 -6.99 8.02
CA ARG A 32 16.12 -6.71 9.09
C ARG A 32 16.98 -7.94 9.40
N GLU A 33 16.40 -9.13 9.45
CA GLU A 33 17.13 -10.39 9.63
C GLU A 33 18.12 -10.66 8.46
N LEU A 34 17.77 -10.22 7.25
CA LEU A 34 18.67 -10.28 6.08
C LEU A 34 19.77 -9.21 6.10
N GLY A 35 19.85 -8.40 7.16
CA GLY A 35 20.85 -7.36 7.34
C GLY A 35 20.57 -6.05 6.60
N ILE A 36 19.31 -5.79 6.25
CA ILE A 36 18.86 -4.56 5.63
C ILE A 36 18.35 -3.61 6.71
N HIS A 37 18.71 -2.33 6.68
CA HIS A 37 18.15 -1.32 7.57
C HIS A 37 16.75 -0.89 7.07
N ALA A 38 15.75 -1.74 7.32
CA ALA A 38 14.37 -1.50 6.90
C ALA A 38 13.60 -0.74 7.98
N GLU A 39 13.00 0.39 7.60
CA GLU A 39 12.08 1.17 8.41
C GLU A 39 10.69 1.22 7.78
N TRP A 40 9.70 1.44 8.63
CA TRP A 40 8.30 1.59 8.22
C TRP A 40 7.65 2.76 8.94
N GLU A 41 7.24 3.74 8.18
CA GLU A 41 6.52 4.94 8.62
C GLU A 41 5.10 4.99 8.03
N ILE A 42 4.25 5.79 8.65
CA ILE A 42 2.90 6.05 8.14
C ILE A 42 2.68 7.55 7.91
N VAL A 43 1.87 7.87 6.92
CA VAL A 43 1.27 9.21 6.83
C VAL A 43 0.11 9.30 7.80
N THR A 44 0.00 10.44 8.47
CA THR A 44 -1.10 10.75 9.39
C THR A 44 -1.83 11.99 8.92
N GLY A 45 -3.11 12.08 9.18
CA GLY A 45 -3.92 13.22 8.78
C GLY A 45 -5.23 13.30 9.56
N GLU A 46 -5.95 14.39 9.36
CA GLU A 46 -7.28 14.65 9.90
C GLU A 46 -8.36 13.88 9.12
N PRO A 47 -9.60 13.80 9.62
CA PRO A 47 -10.68 13.05 8.99
C PRO A 47 -10.90 13.34 7.51
N ASP A 48 -10.78 14.61 7.09
CA ASP A 48 -10.94 15.01 5.68
C ASP A 48 -9.84 14.43 4.76
N PHE A 49 -8.62 14.24 5.26
CA PHE A 49 -7.58 13.52 4.54
C PHE A 49 -7.99 12.08 4.26
N TYR A 50 -8.46 11.36 5.28
CA TYR A 50 -8.91 9.98 5.11
C TYR A 50 -10.16 9.87 4.24
N LYS A 51 -11.08 10.84 4.34
CA LYS A 51 -12.24 10.93 3.45
C LYS A 51 -11.81 11.11 1.98
N CYS A 52 -10.85 12.00 1.73
CA CYS A 52 -10.29 12.22 0.39
C CYS A 52 -9.65 10.94 -0.15
N THR A 53 -8.75 10.34 0.62
CA THR A 53 -7.98 9.17 0.18
C THR A 53 -8.85 7.92 0.02
N LYS A 54 -9.94 7.78 0.80
CA LYS A 54 -10.95 6.73 0.60
C LYS A 54 -11.70 6.91 -0.71
N LYS A 55 -12.12 8.13 -1.03
CA LYS A 55 -12.73 8.44 -2.33
C LYS A 55 -11.75 8.18 -3.49
N MET A 56 -10.47 8.56 -3.36
CA MET A 56 -9.44 8.21 -4.35
C MET A 56 -9.33 6.71 -4.55
N HIS A 57 -9.26 5.94 -3.46
CA HIS A 57 -9.19 4.49 -3.52
C HIS A 57 -10.37 3.90 -4.32
N ASN A 58 -11.59 4.29 -3.97
CA ASN A 58 -12.80 3.84 -4.66
C ASN A 58 -12.80 4.26 -6.15
N SER A 59 -12.40 5.51 -6.43
CA SER A 59 -12.31 6.02 -7.80
C SER A 59 -11.26 5.28 -8.64
N LEU A 60 -10.17 4.81 -8.05
CA LEU A 60 -9.19 3.96 -8.71
C LEU A 60 -9.78 2.59 -9.08
N GLN A 61 -10.76 2.11 -8.33
CA GLN A 61 -11.51 0.87 -8.59
C GLN A 61 -12.73 1.10 -9.50
N GLY A 62 -12.98 2.31 -9.97
CA GLY A 62 -14.00 2.62 -10.96
C GLY A 62 -15.19 3.46 -10.47
N ASP A 63 -15.28 3.76 -9.17
CA ASP A 63 -16.33 4.66 -8.66
C ASP A 63 -16.17 6.06 -9.25
N ARG A 64 -17.29 6.65 -9.69
CA ARG A 64 -17.32 7.97 -10.32
C ARG A 64 -17.65 9.09 -9.32
N ASP A 65 -17.03 9.04 -8.16
CA ASP A 65 -17.17 10.05 -7.15
C ASP A 65 -16.24 11.24 -7.42
N ASP A 66 -16.80 12.41 -7.57
CA ASP A 66 -16.01 13.63 -7.65
C ASP A 66 -15.43 13.99 -6.28
N ILE A 67 -14.16 14.36 -6.27
CA ILE A 67 -13.46 14.86 -5.10
C ILE A 67 -13.33 16.37 -5.23
N SER A 68 -13.88 17.09 -4.25
CA SER A 68 -13.84 18.56 -4.26
C SER A 68 -12.40 19.09 -4.23
N ALA A 69 -12.19 20.27 -4.82
CA ALA A 69 -10.89 20.95 -4.75
C ALA A 69 -10.41 21.17 -3.30
N SER A 70 -11.32 21.41 -2.37
CA SER A 70 -11.00 21.55 -0.94
C SER A 70 -10.40 20.26 -0.37
N LEU A 71 -10.98 19.10 -0.68
CA LEU A 71 -10.44 17.80 -0.23
C LEU A 71 -9.08 17.49 -0.89
N LEU A 72 -8.90 17.82 -2.18
CA LEU A 72 -7.63 17.67 -2.85
C LEU A 72 -6.55 18.57 -2.22
N ASN A 73 -6.87 19.82 -1.88
CA ASN A 73 -5.95 20.69 -1.15
C ASN A 73 -5.60 20.12 0.24
N THR A 74 -6.58 19.56 0.96
CA THR A 74 -6.32 18.87 2.23
C THR A 74 -5.36 17.70 2.04
N TYR A 75 -5.54 16.91 0.99
CA TYR A 75 -4.66 15.78 0.66
C TYR A 75 -3.21 16.24 0.40
N GLU A 76 -3.02 17.30 -0.39
CA GLU A 76 -1.70 17.84 -0.69
C GLU A 76 -1.03 18.44 0.55
N ASN A 77 -1.75 19.29 1.31
CA ASN A 77 -1.23 19.92 2.52
C ASN A 77 -0.88 18.88 3.61
N THR A 78 -1.70 17.85 3.77
CA THR A 78 -1.41 16.76 4.71
C THR A 78 -0.13 16.01 4.32
N ASN A 79 0.08 15.77 3.02
CA ASN A 79 1.30 15.16 2.54
C ASN A 79 2.53 16.08 2.71
N LEU A 80 2.38 17.39 2.56
CA LEU A 80 3.45 18.35 2.85
C LEU A 80 3.83 18.30 4.34
N ASN A 81 2.88 18.33 5.26
CA ASN A 81 3.15 18.22 6.71
C ASN A 81 3.82 16.88 7.06
N ASN A 82 3.40 15.77 6.42
CA ASN A 82 4.05 14.48 6.60
C ASN A 82 5.47 14.46 6.02
N PHE A 83 5.71 15.12 4.89
CA PHE A 83 7.05 15.29 4.35
C PHE A 83 7.95 16.03 5.35
N GLU A 84 7.52 17.17 5.90
CA GLU A 84 8.28 17.94 6.89
C GLU A 84 8.64 17.08 8.11
N ARG A 85 7.69 16.31 8.63
CA ARG A 85 7.91 15.37 9.74
C ARG A 85 8.90 14.25 9.43
N LEU A 86 8.89 13.74 8.20
CA LEU A 86 9.70 12.59 7.77
C LEU A 86 10.94 13.00 6.96
N GLN A 87 11.20 14.28 6.76
CA GLN A 87 12.17 14.81 5.81
C GLN A 87 13.53 14.11 5.89
N ASN A 88 14.12 14.03 7.07
CA ASN A 88 15.46 13.44 7.24
C ASN A 88 15.49 11.97 6.78
N LYS A 89 14.47 11.18 7.13
CA LYS A 89 14.37 9.77 6.72
C LYS A 89 14.20 9.64 5.21
N LEU A 90 13.35 10.49 4.61
CA LEU A 90 13.06 10.50 3.19
C LEU A 90 14.27 10.90 2.34
N GLU A 91 15.03 11.91 2.79
CA GLU A 91 16.22 12.39 2.08
C GLU A 91 17.41 11.43 2.22
N GLU A 92 17.53 10.71 3.36
CA GLU A 92 18.65 9.82 3.62
C GLU A 92 18.46 8.38 3.14
N ALA A 93 17.21 7.92 2.94
CA ALA A 93 16.94 6.58 2.49
C ALA A 93 17.51 6.32 1.10
N GLU A 94 18.16 5.16 0.92
CA GLU A 94 18.70 4.71 -0.37
C GLU A 94 17.62 4.11 -1.26
N ILE A 95 16.57 3.55 -0.64
CA ILE A 95 15.37 3.05 -1.33
C ILE A 95 14.14 3.48 -0.53
N VAL A 96 13.15 4.06 -1.21
CA VAL A 96 11.86 4.40 -0.63
C VAL A 96 10.74 3.68 -1.38
N PHE A 97 9.88 2.96 -0.66
CA PHE A 97 8.66 2.38 -1.18
C PHE A 97 7.46 3.17 -0.66
N ILE A 98 6.73 3.76 -1.57
CA ILE A 98 5.48 4.45 -1.30
C ILE A 98 4.33 3.53 -1.69
N HIS A 99 3.47 3.20 -0.74
CA HIS A 99 2.38 2.26 -0.92
C HIS A 99 1.05 3.00 -1.14
N ASP A 100 0.41 2.72 -2.28
CA ASP A 100 -0.91 3.24 -2.66
C ASP A 100 -0.99 4.77 -2.84
N PRO A 101 -2.17 5.36 -3.05
CA PRO A 101 -2.28 6.78 -3.34
C PRO A 101 -2.08 7.70 -2.13
N GLN A 102 -2.28 7.22 -0.89
CA GLN A 102 -2.29 8.09 0.28
C GLN A 102 -0.98 8.90 0.43
N PRO A 103 0.23 8.29 0.39
CA PRO A 103 1.50 8.99 0.50
C PRO A 103 2.11 9.38 -0.85
N ALA A 104 1.40 9.23 -1.97
CA ALA A 104 1.97 9.44 -3.32
C ALA A 104 2.61 10.83 -3.55
N PRO A 105 2.12 11.96 -2.98
CA PRO A 105 2.73 13.26 -3.15
C PRO A 105 4.09 13.46 -2.45
N LEU A 106 4.50 12.58 -1.54
CA LEU A 106 5.74 12.79 -0.75
C LEU A 106 6.99 13.02 -1.64
N LEU A 107 7.09 12.32 -2.77
CA LEU A 107 8.19 12.53 -3.71
C LEU A 107 8.20 13.95 -4.29
N HIS A 108 7.03 14.51 -4.55
CA HIS A 108 6.91 15.88 -5.09
C HIS A 108 7.57 16.93 -4.18
N PHE A 109 7.52 16.72 -2.87
CA PHE A 109 8.14 17.61 -1.87
C PHE A 109 9.61 17.29 -1.61
N CYS A 110 10.05 16.04 -1.78
CA CYS A 110 11.41 15.57 -1.49
C CYS A 110 12.41 15.89 -2.61
N LYS A 111 12.81 17.15 -2.74
CA LYS A 111 13.72 17.59 -3.82
C LYS A 111 15.18 17.18 -3.60
N LYS A 112 15.58 16.85 -2.37
CA LYS A 112 16.96 16.47 -2.00
C LYS A 112 17.14 14.97 -1.77
N ARG A 113 16.27 14.16 -2.36
CA ARG A 113 16.37 12.69 -2.25
C ARG A 113 17.73 12.18 -2.73
N LYS A 114 18.30 11.23 -2.02
CA LYS A 114 19.55 10.54 -2.41
C LYS A 114 19.25 9.23 -3.15
N GLY A 115 18.19 8.56 -2.73
CA GLY A 115 17.88 7.22 -3.17
C GLY A 115 16.85 7.10 -4.29
N LYS A 116 16.50 5.85 -4.60
CA LYS A 116 15.49 5.48 -5.59
C LYS A 116 14.13 5.33 -4.95
N TRP A 117 13.10 5.82 -5.63
CA TRP A 117 11.74 5.81 -5.13
C TRP A 117 10.84 4.95 -6.00
N PHE A 118 10.13 4.03 -5.37
CA PHE A 118 9.20 3.11 -5.99
C PHE A 118 7.78 3.37 -5.50
N TRP A 119 6.86 3.56 -6.43
CA TRP A 119 5.44 3.58 -6.09
C TRP A 119 4.87 2.17 -6.23
N ARG A 120 4.35 1.59 -5.14
CA ARG A 120 3.71 0.28 -5.16
C ARG A 120 2.21 0.41 -5.04
N CYS A 121 1.50 0.03 -6.11
CA CYS A 121 0.05 -0.01 -6.15
C CYS A 121 -0.46 -1.41 -5.78
N HIS A 122 -1.28 -1.48 -4.73
CA HIS A 122 -1.96 -2.70 -4.32
C HIS A 122 -3.43 -2.75 -4.78
N ILE A 123 -3.94 -1.63 -5.30
CA ILE A 123 -5.33 -1.43 -5.70
C ILE A 123 -5.52 -1.95 -7.13
N ASP A 124 -6.70 -2.49 -7.42
CA ASP A 124 -7.14 -2.73 -8.80
C ASP A 124 -7.40 -1.38 -9.50
N VAL A 125 -6.54 -1.06 -10.46
CA VAL A 125 -6.63 0.16 -11.26
C VAL A 125 -6.91 -0.18 -12.73
N SER A 126 -7.53 -1.34 -13.00
CA SER A 126 -7.83 -1.77 -14.37
C SER A 126 -8.80 -0.82 -15.08
N HIS A 127 -9.78 -0.27 -14.37
CA HIS A 127 -10.81 0.62 -14.90
C HIS A 127 -11.01 1.89 -14.05
N PRO A 128 -9.96 2.72 -13.85
CA PRO A 128 -10.03 3.83 -12.92
C PRO A 128 -10.92 4.96 -13.45
N TYR A 129 -11.56 5.70 -12.57
CA TYR A 129 -12.19 6.97 -12.92
C TYR A 129 -11.12 7.95 -13.41
N ARG A 130 -11.16 8.27 -14.69
CA ARG A 130 -10.08 8.98 -15.41
C ARG A 130 -9.67 10.32 -14.82
N PRO A 131 -10.57 11.20 -14.32
CA PRO A 131 -10.16 12.46 -13.71
C PRO A 131 -9.26 12.27 -12.49
N ILE A 132 -9.60 11.32 -11.60
CA ILE A 132 -8.82 11.03 -10.40
C ILE A 132 -7.50 10.33 -10.73
N TRP A 133 -7.52 9.38 -11.68
CA TRP A 133 -6.27 8.78 -12.16
C TRP A 133 -5.33 9.84 -12.76
N LYS A 134 -5.85 10.75 -13.61
CA LYS A 134 -5.05 11.83 -14.19
C LYS A 134 -4.44 12.73 -13.13
N TYR A 135 -5.19 13.08 -12.10
CA TYR A 135 -4.70 13.87 -10.98
C TYR A 135 -3.58 13.15 -10.22
N LEU A 136 -3.81 11.90 -9.83
CA LEU A 136 -2.83 11.10 -9.08
C LEU A 136 -1.55 10.85 -9.90
N ARG A 137 -1.69 10.61 -11.19
CA ARG A 137 -0.59 10.39 -12.13
C ARG A 137 0.44 11.53 -12.12
N GLU A 138 0.03 12.77 -11.88
CA GLU A 138 0.95 13.92 -11.82
C GLU A 138 1.97 13.79 -10.68
N PHE A 139 1.62 13.12 -9.60
CA PHE A 139 2.56 12.81 -8.51
C PHE A 139 3.39 11.55 -8.78
N ILE A 140 2.79 10.56 -9.47
CA ILE A 140 3.43 9.26 -9.67
C ILE A 140 4.43 9.26 -10.82
N LYS A 141 4.25 10.08 -11.84
CA LYS A 141 5.08 10.08 -13.06
C LYS A 141 6.58 10.28 -12.82
N ASP A 142 6.97 10.92 -11.71
CA ASP A 142 8.34 11.27 -11.37
C ASP A 142 9.04 10.21 -10.49
N TYR A 143 8.35 9.12 -10.15
CA TYR A 143 8.96 7.97 -9.47
C TYR A 143 9.96 7.25 -10.39
N ASP A 144 10.98 6.61 -9.81
CA ASP A 144 11.97 5.85 -10.59
C ASP A 144 11.37 4.58 -11.22
N ALA A 145 10.36 4.01 -10.58
CA ALA A 145 9.57 2.89 -11.11
C ALA A 145 8.28 2.70 -10.33
N SER A 146 7.37 1.90 -10.90
CA SER A 146 6.17 1.43 -10.19
C SER A 146 6.09 -0.09 -10.13
N ILE A 147 5.42 -0.59 -9.09
CA ILE A 147 5.23 -2.02 -8.84
C ILE A 147 3.73 -2.29 -8.75
N TRP A 148 3.28 -3.32 -9.47
CA TRP A 148 1.88 -3.69 -9.61
C TRP A 148 1.67 -5.16 -9.24
N SER A 149 0.49 -5.51 -8.76
CA SER A 149 0.18 -6.89 -8.36
C SER A 149 -0.16 -7.77 -9.56
N LEU A 150 -0.87 -7.25 -10.55
CA LEU A 150 -1.30 -7.97 -11.77
C LEU A 150 -1.09 -7.10 -13.00
N SER A 151 -0.91 -7.74 -14.16
CA SER A 151 -0.74 -7.04 -15.45
C SER A 151 -1.99 -6.26 -15.86
N THR A 152 -3.18 -6.74 -15.50
CA THR A 152 -4.46 -6.07 -15.75
C THR A 152 -4.65 -4.78 -14.97
N PHE A 153 -3.94 -4.60 -13.86
CA PHE A 153 -4.01 -3.39 -13.04
C PHE A 153 -3.12 -2.26 -13.56
N VAL A 154 -2.17 -2.59 -14.43
CA VAL A 154 -1.16 -1.63 -14.91
C VAL A 154 -1.80 -0.52 -15.71
N GLN A 155 -1.47 0.73 -15.36
CA GLN A 155 -1.77 1.91 -16.14
C GLN A 155 -0.46 2.48 -16.74
N PRO A 156 -0.46 2.94 -18.01
CA PRO A 156 0.74 3.44 -18.67
C PRO A 156 1.37 4.62 -17.93
N LEU A 157 2.66 4.50 -17.59
CA LEU A 157 3.50 5.51 -16.98
C LEU A 157 4.80 5.65 -17.78
N SER A 158 5.53 6.75 -17.56
CA SER A 158 6.77 7.06 -18.29
C SER A 158 8.02 6.36 -17.75
N HIS A 159 7.91 5.71 -16.59
CA HIS A 159 8.99 4.99 -15.93
C HIS A 159 8.81 3.46 -16.01
N PRO A 160 9.82 2.65 -15.67
CA PRO A 160 9.73 1.19 -15.63
C PRO A 160 8.61 0.71 -14.70
N MET A 161 7.90 -0.34 -15.12
CA MET A 161 6.80 -0.96 -14.40
C MET A 161 7.12 -2.43 -14.14
N TYR A 162 7.03 -2.86 -12.89
CA TYR A 162 7.32 -4.22 -12.46
C TYR A 162 6.06 -4.92 -11.98
N LEU A 163 5.93 -6.21 -12.30
CA LEU A 163 4.86 -7.06 -11.80
C LEU A 163 5.41 -7.91 -10.66
N ILE A 164 4.97 -7.62 -9.44
CA ILE A 164 5.34 -8.38 -8.24
C ILE A 164 4.05 -8.63 -7.44
N PRO A 165 3.47 -9.83 -7.51
CA PRO A 165 2.27 -10.17 -6.76
C PRO A 165 2.52 -10.08 -5.25
N PRO A 166 1.49 -9.90 -4.42
CA PRO A 166 1.62 -9.97 -2.98
C PRO A 166 2.03 -11.39 -2.56
N SER A 167 2.84 -11.47 -1.50
CA SER A 167 3.23 -12.72 -0.88
C SER A 167 2.44 -12.96 0.39
N ILE A 168 2.28 -14.22 0.78
CA ILE A 168 1.73 -14.64 2.07
C ILE A 168 2.85 -15.08 3.01
N ASP A 169 2.59 -15.05 4.31
CA ASP A 169 3.40 -15.73 5.32
C ASP A 169 2.87 -17.17 5.47
N PRO A 170 3.57 -18.20 4.97
CA PRO A 170 3.09 -19.58 5.04
C PRO A 170 3.02 -20.13 6.48
N LEU A 171 3.67 -19.45 7.44
CA LEU A 171 3.70 -19.84 8.85
C LEU A 171 2.67 -19.09 9.68
N SER A 172 1.88 -18.20 9.08
CA SER A 172 0.81 -17.50 9.81
C SER A 172 -0.35 -18.46 10.12
N GLU A 173 -1.02 -18.25 11.25
CA GLU A 173 -2.16 -19.08 11.70
C GLU A 173 -3.25 -19.27 10.63
N LYS A 174 -3.49 -18.26 9.81
CA LYS A 174 -4.49 -18.33 8.73
C LYS A 174 -4.05 -19.15 7.50
N ASN A 175 -2.79 -19.55 7.44
CA ASN A 175 -2.23 -20.37 6.35
C ASN A 175 -1.81 -21.78 6.84
N ILE A 176 -2.03 -22.10 8.12
CA ILE A 176 -1.78 -23.42 8.69
C ILE A 176 -2.96 -24.33 8.34
N GLU A 177 -2.67 -25.56 7.98
CA GLU A 177 -3.69 -26.61 7.82
C GLU A 177 -4.32 -26.93 9.16
N LEU A 178 -5.64 -26.84 9.25
CA LEU A 178 -6.42 -27.18 10.44
C LEU A 178 -6.81 -28.64 10.42
N SER A 179 -6.83 -29.28 11.59
CA SER A 179 -7.40 -30.62 11.74
C SER A 179 -8.94 -30.60 11.55
N GLU A 180 -9.52 -31.73 11.15
CA GLU A 180 -10.99 -31.86 11.02
C GLU A 180 -11.72 -31.51 12.31
N ILE A 181 -11.15 -31.82 13.46
CA ILE A 181 -11.74 -31.50 14.78
C ILE A 181 -11.80 -29.98 14.98
N GLU A 182 -10.72 -29.26 14.64
CA GLU A 182 -10.68 -27.80 14.74
C GLU A 182 -11.66 -27.15 13.75
N ILE A 183 -11.70 -27.62 12.51
CA ILE A 183 -12.66 -27.16 11.49
C ILE A 183 -14.09 -27.32 12.02
N ASN A 184 -14.45 -28.50 12.50
CA ASN A 184 -15.79 -28.79 13.00
C ASN A 184 -16.14 -27.94 14.23
N ASN A 185 -15.20 -27.69 15.12
CA ASN A 185 -15.39 -26.80 16.27
C ASN A 185 -15.66 -25.36 15.83
N TYR A 186 -14.91 -24.84 14.84
CA TYR A 186 -15.15 -23.52 14.28
C TYR A 186 -16.51 -23.44 13.60
N LEU A 187 -16.86 -24.39 12.73
CA LEU A 187 -18.17 -24.43 12.06
C LEU A 187 -19.32 -24.43 13.07
N LYS A 188 -19.23 -25.25 14.12
CA LYS A 188 -20.23 -25.31 15.20
C LYS A 188 -20.34 -23.98 15.97
N SER A 189 -19.21 -23.31 16.25
CA SER A 189 -19.22 -22.03 16.95
C SER A 189 -19.94 -20.92 16.17
N TRP A 190 -19.98 -21.03 14.83
CA TRP A 190 -20.68 -20.12 13.93
C TRP A 190 -22.09 -20.62 13.56
N GLY A 191 -22.57 -21.74 14.13
CA GLY A 191 -23.87 -22.31 13.86
C GLY A 191 -24.01 -22.93 12.45
N ILE A 192 -22.88 -23.22 11.80
CA ILE A 192 -22.85 -23.82 10.46
C ILE A 192 -23.00 -25.34 10.61
N LYS A 193 -23.94 -25.92 9.85
CA LYS A 193 -24.20 -27.36 9.85
C LYS A 193 -23.26 -28.08 8.88
N GLU A 194 -22.73 -29.23 9.29
CA GLU A 194 -21.74 -30.02 8.51
C GLU A 194 -22.27 -30.52 7.16
N ASP A 195 -23.58 -30.71 7.02
CA ASP A 195 -24.22 -31.34 5.84
C ASP A 195 -24.71 -30.33 4.79
N ILE A 196 -24.40 -29.05 4.93
CA ILE A 196 -24.88 -28.00 4.02
C ILE A 196 -23.73 -27.50 3.17
N PRO A 197 -23.86 -27.45 1.82
CA PRO A 197 -22.86 -26.80 1.00
C PRO A 197 -22.66 -25.36 1.39
N LEU A 198 -21.40 -24.99 1.70
CA LEU A 198 -21.03 -23.65 2.16
C LEU A 198 -20.35 -22.86 1.04
N ILE A 199 -20.89 -21.67 0.76
CA ILE A 199 -20.24 -20.69 -0.11
C ILE A 199 -19.69 -19.59 0.81
N THR A 200 -18.37 -19.43 0.83
CA THR A 200 -17.70 -18.46 1.70
C THR A 200 -17.07 -17.35 0.88
N GLN A 201 -17.30 -16.12 1.30
CA GLN A 201 -16.58 -14.94 0.79
C GLN A 201 -15.84 -14.30 1.96
N VAL A 202 -14.55 -14.04 1.76
CA VAL A 202 -13.69 -13.29 2.70
C VAL A 202 -13.31 -11.99 2.01
N SER A 203 -13.65 -10.85 2.61
CA SER A 203 -13.41 -9.50 2.05
C SER A 203 -12.81 -8.55 3.10
#